data_fefb371b256d9f90dae6aee80c5734cf
#
_entry.id   fefb371b256d9f90dae6aee80c5734cf
#
_cell.length_a   1.000
_cell.length_b   1.000
_cell.length_c   1.000
_cell.angle_alpha   90.00
_cell.angle_beta   90.00
_cell.angle_gamma   90.00
#
_symmetry.space_group_name_H-M   'P 1'
#
loop_
_entity.id
_entity.type
_entity.pdbx_description
1 polymer ?
#
loop_
_entity_poly.entity_id
_entity_poly.type
_entity_poly.pdbx_seq_one_letter_code
_entity_poly.pdbx_strand_id
1 'polypeptide(L)'
;MDGSAKRAVLIAHLALLGVALIYGASFLIAKNAMHGAVPPRAFIQFRVTGAALLFWLLFPISGTDRIRRIPRKDVLRLLICAAFGVTTNQLFFFEGLKITTPVNASIMMVSGPIAVLIVGALLVKERITTEKLIGILMGAFGAFWLIYSGNEFDLSGLFGNDVSRGNFFVLINATSYATYLVLVKPLMSRYNALFVIRWV
;
A
#
# COMPACT_ATOMS: atom_id res chain seq x y z
N MET A 1 22.87 -22.88 7.38
CA MET A 1 22.61 -21.44 7.40
C MET A 1 23.41 -20.84 8.54
N ASP A 2 24.28 -19.89 8.22
CA ASP A 2 25.16 -19.20 9.15
C ASP A 2 24.33 -18.39 10.19
N GLY A 3 24.81 -18.27 11.43
CA GLY A 3 24.09 -17.57 12.51
C GLY A 3 23.70 -16.12 12.16
N SER A 4 24.47 -15.45 11.31
CA SER A 4 24.19 -14.10 10.79
C SER A 4 22.95 -14.08 9.88
N ALA A 5 22.78 -15.09 9.03
CA ALA A 5 21.62 -15.22 8.15
C ALA A 5 20.31 -15.47 8.93
N LYS A 6 20.37 -16.32 9.97
CA LYS A 6 19.21 -16.56 10.86
C LYS A 6 18.78 -15.28 11.59
N ARG A 7 19.74 -14.49 12.07
CA ARG A 7 19.48 -13.20 12.72
C ARG A 7 18.83 -12.19 11.77
N ALA A 8 19.33 -12.08 10.55
CA ALA A 8 18.75 -11.17 9.54
C ALA A 8 17.30 -11.56 9.20
N VAL A 9 17.02 -12.86 9.05
CA VAL A 9 15.68 -13.37 8.80
C VAL A 9 14.74 -13.08 9.96
N LEU A 10 15.18 -13.28 11.21
CA LEU A 10 14.38 -12.98 12.39
C LEU A 10 14.05 -11.48 12.48
N ILE A 11 15.03 -10.61 12.28
CA ILE A 11 14.84 -9.15 12.27
C ILE A 11 13.83 -8.75 11.19
N ALA A 12 13.91 -9.34 9.99
CA ALA A 12 12.97 -9.07 8.92
C ALA A 12 11.53 -9.47 9.30
N HIS A 13 11.34 -10.64 9.95
CA HIS A 13 10.01 -11.07 10.41
C HIS A 13 9.47 -10.18 11.52
N LEU A 14 10.30 -9.78 12.48
CA LEU A 14 9.89 -8.85 13.53
C LEU A 14 9.53 -7.47 12.97
N ALA A 15 10.28 -6.99 11.98
CA ALA A 15 9.96 -5.73 11.29
C ALA A 15 8.62 -5.82 10.53
N LEU A 16 8.37 -6.94 9.83
CA LEU A 16 7.12 -7.18 9.13
C LEU A 16 5.93 -7.25 10.10
N LEU A 17 6.11 -7.92 11.24
CA LEU A 17 5.09 -7.95 12.30
C LEU A 17 4.80 -6.55 12.83
N GLY A 18 5.84 -5.75 13.11
CA GLY A 18 5.69 -4.35 13.52
C GLY A 18 4.93 -3.51 12.51
N VAL A 19 5.25 -3.66 11.21
CA VAL A 19 4.53 -2.99 10.12
C VAL A 19 3.05 -3.41 10.10
N ALA A 20 2.75 -4.71 10.24
CA ALA A 20 1.38 -5.21 10.24
C ALA A 20 0.55 -4.65 11.41
N LEU A 21 1.14 -4.58 12.60
CA LEU A 21 0.49 -4.00 13.80
C LEU A 21 0.23 -2.49 13.62
N ILE A 22 1.22 -1.74 13.14
CA ILE A 22 1.08 -0.30 12.87
C ILE A 22 0.02 -0.07 11.79
N TYR A 23 0.00 -0.90 10.75
CA TYR A 23 -0.96 -0.79 9.66
C TYR A 23 -2.39 -1.05 10.15
N GLY A 24 -2.60 -2.12 10.92
CA GLY A 24 -3.90 -2.44 11.53
C GLY A 24 -4.40 -1.34 12.47
N ALA A 25 -3.54 -0.83 13.36
CA ALA A 25 -3.88 0.28 14.25
C ALA A 25 -4.21 1.57 13.47
N SER A 26 -3.51 1.83 12.37
CA SER A 26 -3.74 3.00 11.51
C SER A 26 -5.14 3.06 10.93
N PHE A 27 -5.77 1.91 10.62
CA PHE A 27 -7.15 1.84 10.13
C PHE A 27 -8.15 2.37 11.17
N LEU A 28 -8.03 1.91 12.41
CA LEU A 28 -8.92 2.33 13.50
C LEU A 28 -8.72 3.80 13.84
N ILE A 29 -7.46 4.24 13.95
CA ILE A 29 -7.11 5.63 14.25
C ILE A 29 -7.64 6.56 13.14
N ALA A 30 -7.43 6.20 11.87
CA ALA A 30 -7.89 6.99 10.74
C ALA A 30 -9.42 7.09 10.70
N LYS A 31 -10.11 5.97 10.90
CA LYS A 31 -11.58 5.97 10.89
C LYS A 31 -12.14 6.83 12.02
N ASN A 32 -11.62 6.69 13.23
CA ASN A 32 -12.04 7.50 14.37
C ASN A 32 -11.75 8.99 14.16
N ALA A 33 -10.58 9.34 13.64
CA ALA A 33 -10.23 10.73 13.35
C ALA A 33 -11.16 11.36 12.28
N MET A 34 -11.54 10.59 11.25
CA MET A 34 -12.41 11.05 10.18
C MET A 34 -13.91 11.09 10.56
N HIS A 35 -14.34 10.35 11.60
CA HIS A 35 -15.72 10.43 12.12
C HIS A 35 -16.00 11.73 12.90
N GLY A 36 -14.94 12.41 13.35
CA GLY A 36 -15.05 13.69 14.06
C GLY A 36 -15.08 14.89 13.09
N ALA A 37 -14.15 15.82 13.28
CA ALA A 37 -14.08 17.08 12.55
C ALA A 37 -13.07 17.09 11.39
N VAL A 38 -12.30 16.03 11.18
CA VAL A 38 -11.19 16.02 10.20
C VAL A 38 -11.61 15.37 8.88
N PRO A 39 -11.70 16.13 7.78
CA PRO A 39 -11.99 15.54 6.48
C PRO A 39 -10.81 14.68 5.99
N PRO A 40 -11.07 13.62 5.17
CA PRO A 40 -10.03 12.72 4.67
C PRO A 40 -8.83 13.44 4.07
N ARG A 41 -9.05 14.48 3.29
CA ARG A 41 -7.99 15.27 2.63
C ARG A 41 -7.07 15.96 3.63
N ALA A 42 -7.61 16.53 4.69
CA ALA A 42 -6.81 17.15 5.76
C ALA A 42 -6.00 16.08 6.50
N PHE A 43 -6.59 14.92 6.79
CA PHE A 43 -5.90 13.81 7.41
C PHE A 43 -4.71 13.32 6.55
N ILE A 44 -4.91 13.17 5.24
CA ILE A 44 -3.84 12.82 4.29
C ILE A 44 -2.75 13.88 4.30
N GLN A 45 -3.12 15.16 4.24
CA GLN A 45 -2.17 16.27 4.22
C GLN A 45 -1.26 16.26 5.46
N PHE A 46 -1.83 16.09 6.65
CA PHE A 46 -1.04 15.99 7.88
C PHE A 46 -0.11 14.77 7.87
N ARG A 47 -0.57 13.62 7.43
CA ARG A 47 0.24 12.41 7.33
C ARG A 47 1.42 12.57 6.37
N VAL A 48 1.15 13.04 5.16
CA VAL A 48 2.17 13.19 4.12
C VAL A 48 3.19 14.25 4.50
N THR A 49 2.72 15.41 5.01
CA THR A 49 3.60 16.48 5.46
C THR A 49 4.47 16.02 6.64
N GLY A 50 3.87 15.35 7.63
CA GLY A 50 4.60 14.82 8.78
C GLY A 50 5.64 13.78 8.38
N ALA A 51 5.29 12.85 7.48
CA ALA A 51 6.23 11.87 6.95
C ALA A 51 7.36 12.54 6.15
N ALA A 52 7.04 13.48 5.27
CA ALA A 52 8.05 14.22 4.51
C ALA A 52 9.03 14.94 5.42
N LEU A 53 8.54 15.68 6.42
CA LEU A 53 9.39 16.35 7.40
C LEU A 53 10.31 15.36 8.13
N LEU A 54 9.78 14.25 8.61
CA LEU A 54 10.59 13.23 9.29
C LEU A 54 11.66 12.64 8.38
N PHE A 55 11.34 12.26 7.14
CA PHE A 55 12.31 11.71 6.21
C PHE A 55 13.39 12.73 5.83
N TRP A 56 13.04 14.00 5.69
CA TRP A 56 14.02 15.05 5.40
C TRP A 56 14.91 15.41 6.60
N LEU A 57 14.37 15.35 7.84
CA LEU A 57 15.13 15.54 9.07
C LEU A 57 16.08 14.37 9.35
N LEU A 58 15.68 13.14 9.06
CA LEU A 58 16.49 11.94 9.27
C LEU A 58 17.58 11.76 8.21
N PHE A 59 17.51 12.48 7.10
CA PHE A 59 18.47 12.36 6.00
C PHE A 59 19.94 12.64 6.39
N PRO A 60 20.27 13.69 7.16
CA PRO A 60 21.64 13.95 7.56
C PRO A 60 22.23 12.85 8.46
N ILE A 61 21.36 12.15 9.21
CA ILE A 61 21.74 11.15 10.20
C ILE A 61 22.03 9.80 9.55
N SER A 62 21.36 9.47 8.46
CA SER A 62 21.46 8.16 7.81
C SER A 62 22.73 7.97 6.97
N GLY A 63 23.54 9.02 6.73
CA GLY A 63 24.81 8.94 6.01
C GLY A 63 24.71 8.38 4.58
N THR A 64 23.50 8.10 4.13
CA THR A 64 23.22 7.42 2.87
C THR A 64 23.04 8.44 1.76
N ASP A 65 23.97 8.44 0.88
CA ASP A 65 24.00 9.06 -0.45
C ASP A 65 24.32 10.55 -0.51
N ARG A 66 25.59 10.82 -0.83
CA ARG A 66 25.94 12.05 -1.56
C ARG A 66 24.92 12.19 -2.69
N ILE A 67 24.31 13.37 -2.83
CA ILE A 67 23.36 13.70 -3.89
C ILE A 67 24.04 13.42 -5.24
N ARG A 68 23.85 12.20 -5.73
CA ARG A 68 24.26 11.82 -7.07
C ARG A 68 23.25 12.45 -8.01
N ARG A 69 23.71 13.00 -9.13
CA ARG A 69 22.80 13.52 -10.16
C ARG A 69 21.85 12.40 -10.57
N ILE A 70 20.57 12.54 -10.24
CA ILE A 70 19.54 11.57 -10.59
C ILE A 70 19.26 11.71 -12.09
N PRO A 71 19.37 10.65 -12.90
CA PRO A 71 19.00 10.69 -14.30
C PRO A 71 17.55 11.13 -14.50
N ARG A 72 17.26 11.93 -15.52
CA ARG A 72 15.89 12.42 -15.80
C ARG A 72 14.85 11.31 -15.87
N LYS A 73 15.23 10.13 -16.39
CA LYS A 73 14.35 8.94 -16.45
C LYS A 73 13.96 8.45 -15.06
N ASP A 74 14.88 8.49 -14.09
CA ASP A 74 14.62 8.05 -12.73
C ASP A 74 13.81 9.11 -11.97
N VAL A 75 14.01 10.41 -12.24
CA VAL A 75 13.16 11.49 -11.70
C VAL A 75 11.71 11.33 -12.16
N LEU A 76 11.49 11.11 -13.47
CA LEU A 76 10.13 10.88 -13.98
C LEU A 76 9.48 9.66 -13.32
N ARG A 77 10.25 8.58 -13.15
CA ARG A 77 9.76 7.36 -12.49
C ARG A 77 9.43 7.60 -11.01
N LEU A 78 10.25 8.37 -10.29
CA LEU A 78 9.96 8.78 -8.91
C LEU A 78 8.65 9.59 -8.82
N LEU A 79 8.45 10.55 -9.73
CA LEU A 79 7.22 11.33 -9.78
C LEU A 79 5.98 10.47 -10.05
N ILE A 80 6.08 9.51 -10.97
CA ILE A 80 5.00 8.56 -11.25
C ILE A 80 4.75 7.67 -10.01
N CYS A 81 5.83 7.20 -9.35
CA CYS A 81 5.70 6.44 -8.11
C CYS A 81 5.04 7.26 -7.00
N ALA A 82 5.36 8.55 -6.86
CA ALA A 82 4.71 9.43 -5.90
C ALA A 82 3.21 9.63 -6.21
N ALA A 83 2.88 9.83 -7.50
CA ALA A 83 1.50 9.99 -7.93
C ALA A 83 0.66 8.74 -7.62
N PHE A 84 1.15 7.54 -7.95
CA PHE A 84 0.42 6.30 -7.75
C PHE A 84 0.57 5.74 -6.33
N GLY A 85 1.75 5.80 -5.72
CA GLY A 85 2.04 5.22 -4.42
C GLY A 85 1.55 6.05 -3.23
N VAL A 86 1.47 7.37 -3.40
CA VAL A 86 1.07 8.27 -2.32
C VAL A 86 -0.22 9.01 -2.67
N THR A 87 -0.21 9.85 -3.71
CA THR A 87 -1.33 10.76 -3.98
C THR A 87 -2.62 10.01 -4.30
N THR A 88 -2.64 9.25 -5.39
CA THR A 88 -3.84 8.51 -5.82
C THR A 88 -4.18 7.42 -4.79
N ASN A 89 -3.17 6.70 -4.32
CA ASN A 89 -3.36 5.64 -3.34
C ASN A 89 -4.07 6.15 -2.07
N GLN A 90 -3.53 7.16 -1.41
CA GLN A 90 -4.11 7.64 -0.15
C GLN A 90 -5.45 8.35 -0.36
N LEU A 91 -5.58 9.16 -1.42
CA LEU A 91 -6.82 9.89 -1.70
C LEU A 91 -7.99 8.91 -1.85
N PHE A 92 -7.86 7.92 -2.73
CA PHE A 92 -8.94 6.97 -2.98
C PHE A 92 -9.16 6.01 -1.81
N PHE A 93 -8.12 5.67 -1.05
CA PHE A 93 -8.27 4.86 0.14
C PHE A 93 -9.11 5.56 1.22
N PHE A 94 -8.76 6.79 1.61
CA PHE A 94 -9.44 7.47 2.70
C PHE A 94 -10.81 8.01 2.31
N GLU A 95 -10.99 8.48 1.07
CA GLU A 95 -12.32 8.86 0.57
C GLU A 95 -13.23 7.61 0.46
N GLY A 96 -12.68 6.47 0.02
CA GLY A 96 -13.40 5.19 0.01
C GLY A 96 -13.77 4.73 1.41
N LEU A 97 -12.82 4.71 2.34
CA LEU A 97 -13.02 4.26 3.73
C LEU A 97 -14.05 5.13 4.47
N LYS A 98 -14.19 6.41 4.11
CA LYS A 98 -15.20 7.31 4.68
C LYS A 98 -16.62 6.82 4.39
N ILE A 99 -16.88 6.36 3.16
CA ILE A 99 -18.23 6.02 2.68
C ILE A 99 -18.51 4.52 2.65
N THR A 100 -17.49 3.65 2.70
CA THR A 100 -17.67 2.20 2.84
C THR A 100 -17.45 1.73 4.28
N THR A 101 -17.79 0.47 4.56
CA THR A 101 -17.50 -0.17 5.84
C THR A 101 -16.04 -0.67 5.88
N PRO A 102 -15.40 -0.79 7.07
CA PRO A 102 -14.08 -1.39 7.19
C PRO A 102 -14.02 -2.83 6.65
N VAL A 103 -15.10 -3.58 6.81
CA VAL A 103 -15.22 -4.96 6.31
C VAL A 103 -15.16 -4.96 4.79
N ASN A 104 -16.01 -4.15 4.13
CA ASN A 104 -16.01 -4.05 2.67
C ASN A 104 -14.68 -3.53 2.12
N ALA A 105 -14.07 -2.53 2.77
CA ALA A 105 -12.75 -2.05 2.39
C ALA A 105 -11.69 -3.18 2.48
N SER A 106 -11.74 -4.01 3.52
CA SER A 106 -10.84 -5.15 3.69
C SER A 106 -11.01 -6.18 2.58
N ILE A 107 -12.27 -6.48 2.19
CA ILE A 107 -12.57 -7.38 1.05
C ILE A 107 -11.98 -6.81 -0.25
N MET A 108 -12.20 -5.53 -0.50
CA MET A 108 -11.65 -4.90 -1.71
C MET A 108 -10.11 -4.91 -1.72
N MET A 109 -9.46 -4.78 -0.57
CA MET A 109 -8.00 -4.84 -0.48
C MET A 109 -7.41 -6.22 -0.80
N VAL A 110 -8.18 -7.31 -0.68
CA VAL A 110 -7.77 -8.65 -1.15
C VAL A 110 -7.51 -8.66 -2.66
N SER A 111 -8.09 -7.73 -3.41
CA SER A 111 -7.77 -7.55 -4.83
C SER A 111 -6.34 -7.03 -5.10
N GLY A 112 -5.65 -6.49 -4.09
CA GLY A 112 -4.31 -5.91 -4.22
C GLY A 112 -3.29 -6.86 -4.86
N PRO A 113 -3.06 -8.07 -4.35
CA PRO A 113 -2.16 -9.05 -4.97
C PRO A 113 -2.55 -9.41 -6.41
N ILE A 114 -3.84 -9.47 -6.70
CA ILE A 114 -4.37 -9.71 -8.06
C ILE A 114 -4.01 -8.53 -8.97
N ALA A 115 -4.22 -7.31 -8.48
CA ALA A 115 -3.85 -6.09 -9.20
C ALA A 115 -2.34 -6.03 -9.49
N VAL A 116 -1.49 -6.39 -8.53
CA VAL A 116 -0.02 -6.47 -8.71
C VAL A 116 0.35 -7.46 -9.81
N LEU A 117 -0.30 -8.62 -9.85
CA LEU A 117 -0.06 -9.64 -10.88
C LEU A 117 -0.44 -9.12 -12.27
N ILE A 118 -1.64 -8.53 -12.40
CA ILE A 118 -2.14 -7.99 -13.67
C ILE A 118 -1.25 -6.82 -14.15
N VAL A 119 -0.99 -5.85 -13.28
CA VAL A 119 -0.16 -4.69 -13.61
C VAL A 119 1.27 -5.10 -13.93
N GLY A 120 1.84 -6.07 -13.20
CA GLY A 120 3.16 -6.63 -13.48
C GLY A 120 3.24 -7.31 -14.86
N ALA A 121 2.22 -8.07 -15.22
CA ALA A 121 2.12 -8.70 -16.53
C ALA A 121 2.00 -7.64 -17.66
N LEU A 122 1.19 -6.59 -17.45
CA LEU A 122 0.94 -5.56 -18.48
C LEU A 122 2.12 -4.60 -18.65
N LEU A 123 2.70 -4.09 -17.55
CA LEU A 123 3.73 -3.03 -17.62
C LEU A 123 5.14 -3.58 -17.80
N VAL A 124 5.47 -4.72 -17.18
CA VAL A 124 6.84 -5.27 -17.13
C VAL A 124 6.93 -6.58 -17.89
N LYS A 125 5.80 -7.05 -18.44
CA LYS A 125 5.68 -8.35 -19.13
C LYS A 125 6.16 -9.52 -18.26
N GLU A 126 5.92 -9.41 -16.93
CA GLU A 126 6.26 -10.45 -15.98
C GLU A 126 5.39 -11.69 -16.24
N ARG A 127 6.03 -12.87 -16.32
CA ARG A 127 5.28 -14.12 -16.53
C ARG A 127 4.48 -14.47 -15.30
N ILE A 128 3.20 -14.73 -15.49
CA ILE A 128 2.32 -15.24 -14.45
C ILE A 128 2.63 -16.74 -14.31
N THR A 129 3.26 -17.13 -13.20
CA THR A 129 3.48 -18.55 -12.91
C THR A 129 2.25 -19.13 -12.24
N THR A 130 1.99 -20.42 -12.48
CA THR A 130 0.87 -21.16 -11.87
C THR A 130 0.94 -21.12 -10.35
N GLU A 131 2.13 -21.19 -9.77
CA GLU A 131 2.35 -21.11 -8.32
C GLU A 131 1.91 -19.78 -7.73
N LYS A 132 2.24 -18.67 -8.39
CA LYS A 132 1.79 -17.31 -8.00
C LYS A 132 0.26 -17.20 -8.05
N LEU A 133 -0.34 -17.72 -9.12
CA LEU A 133 -1.79 -17.70 -9.30
C LEU A 133 -2.50 -18.52 -8.22
N ILE A 134 -2.04 -19.74 -7.96
CA ILE A 134 -2.61 -20.61 -6.90
C ILE A 134 -2.48 -19.94 -5.54
N GLY A 135 -1.30 -19.39 -5.18
CA GLY A 135 -1.09 -18.70 -3.91
C GLY A 135 -2.04 -17.51 -3.71
N ILE A 136 -2.25 -16.71 -4.76
CA ILE A 136 -3.19 -15.57 -4.73
C ILE A 136 -4.63 -16.05 -4.57
N LEU A 137 -5.05 -17.09 -5.31
CA LEU A 137 -6.40 -17.64 -5.21
C LEU A 137 -6.66 -18.25 -3.83
N MET A 138 -5.70 -18.96 -3.26
CA MET A 138 -5.80 -19.49 -1.89
C MET A 138 -5.90 -18.38 -0.85
N GLY A 139 -5.08 -17.33 -0.96
CA GLY A 139 -5.14 -16.17 -0.07
C GLY A 139 -6.46 -15.41 -0.18
N ALA A 140 -6.97 -15.20 -1.40
CA ALA A 140 -8.26 -14.58 -1.65
C ALA A 140 -9.41 -15.41 -1.08
N PHE A 141 -9.38 -16.73 -1.27
CA PHE A 141 -10.36 -17.64 -0.71
C PHE A 141 -10.34 -17.65 0.82
N GLY A 142 -9.15 -17.68 1.44
CA GLY A 142 -9.02 -17.60 2.89
C GLY A 142 -9.57 -16.31 3.49
N ALA A 143 -9.29 -15.17 2.86
CA ALA A 143 -9.82 -13.87 3.27
C ALA A 143 -11.35 -13.80 3.10
N PHE A 144 -11.86 -14.29 1.97
CA PHE A 144 -13.31 -14.38 1.73
C PHE A 144 -13.99 -15.27 2.78
N TRP A 145 -13.41 -16.44 3.08
CA TRP A 145 -13.96 -17.37 4.07
C TRP A 145 -13.99 -16.76 5.47
N LEU A 146 -12.92 -16.06 5.88
CA LEU A 146 -12.86 -15.39 7.17
C LEU A 146 -13.96 -14.34 7.33
N ILE A 147 -14.20 -13.55 6.29
CA ILE A 147 -15.22 -12.50 6.29
C ILE A 147 -16.63 -13.12 6.28
N TYR A 148 -16.85 -14.15 5.47
CA TYR A 148 -18.11 -14.88 5.42
C TYR A 148 -18.46 -15.55 6.75
N SER A 149 -17.48 -16.13 7.45
CA SER A 149 -17.67 -16.79 8.75
C SER A 149 -17.96 -15.82 9.90
N GLY A 150 -17.62 -14.54 9.75
CA GLY A 150 -17.78 -13.51 10.80
C GLY A 150 -19.20 -12.95 10.94
N ASN A 151 -20.21 -13.49 10.25
CA ASN A 151 -21.62 -13.02 10.25
C ASN A 151 -21.85 -11.54 9.85
N GLU A 152 -20.82 -10.83 9.41
CA GLU A 152 -20.92 -9.43 8.95
C GLU A 152 -21.00 -9.33 7.42
N PHE A 153 -21.09 -10.46 6.73
CA PHE A 153 -21.11 -10.49 5.27
C PHE A 153 -22.50 -10.21 4.74
N ASP A 154 -22.72 -8.98 4.30
CA ASP A 154 -23.92 -8.58 3.58
C ASP A 154 -23.59 -8.24 2.13
N LEU A 155 -24.02 -9.11 1.21
CA LEU A 155 -23.87 -8.88 -0.23
C LEU A 155 -24.60 -7.62 -0.70
N SER A 156 -25.73 -7.27 -0.06
CA SER A 156 -26.48 -6.05 -0.40
C SER A 156 -25.68 -4.79 -0.10
N GLY A 157 -24.89 -4.81 0.97
CA GLY A 157 -23.98 -3.73 1.34
C GLY A 157 -22.81 -3.53 0.37
N LEU A 158 -22.43 -4.54 -0.42
CA LEU A 158 -21.40 -4.39 -1.45
C LEU A 158 -21.88 -3.59 -2.67
N PHE A 159 -23.16 -3.61 -2.95
CA PHE A 159 -23.78 -3.04 -4.17
C PHE A 159 -24.75 -1.88 -3.89
N GLY A 160 -24.89 -1.45 -2.62
CA GLY A 160 -25.64 -0.25 -2.25
C GLY A 160 -24.98 1.02 -2.80
N ASN A 161 -25.77 2.03 -3.22
CA ASN A 161 -25.28 3.17 -4.00
C ASN A 161 -24.05 3.88 -3.44
N ASP A 162 -24.02 4.28 -2.17
CA ASP A 162 -22.87 4.97 -1.57
C ASP A 162 -21.73 4.00 -1.21
N VAL A 163 -22.06 2.83 -0.68
CA VAL A 163 -21.09 1.79 -0.32
C VAL A 163 -20.37 1.27 -1.58
N SER A 164 -21.11 1.11 -2.68
CA SER A 164 -20.53 0.70 -3.97
C SER A 164 -19.48 1.70 -4.48
N ARG A 165 -19.74 3.00 -4.34
CA ARG A 165 -18.76 4.05 -4.68
C ARG A 165 -17.53 3.97 -3.79
N GLY A 166 -17.69 3.72 -2.50
CA GLY A 166 -16.57 3.53 -1.57
C GLY A 166 -15.73 2.31 -1.91
N ASN A 167 -16.37 1.20 -2.23
CA ASN A 167 -15.71 -0.03 -2.68
C ASN A 167 -14.91 0.20 -3.97
N PHE A 168 -15.48 0.92 -4.92
CA PHE A 168 -14.79 1.28 -6.17
C PHE A 168 -13.56 2.16 -5.92
N PHE A 169 -13.64 3.11 -4.99
CA PHE A 169 -12.47 3.91 -4.59
C PHE A 169 -11.37 3.06 -3.98
N VAL A 170 -11.71 2.10 -3.12
CA VAL A 170 -10.71 1.16 -2.56
C VAL A 170 -10.11 0.27 -3.66
N LEU A 171 -10.86 -0.10 -4.68
CA LEU A 171 -10.32 -0.85 -5.83
C LEU A 171 -9.33 0.01 -6.65
N ILE A 172 -9.64 1.29 -6.88
CA ILE A 172 -8.69 2.23 -7.51
C ILE A 172 -7.43 2.36 -6.65
N ASN A 173 -7.58 2.47 -5.32
CA ASN A 173 -6.46 2.49 -4.40
C ASN A 173 -5.58 1.24 -4.56
N ALA A 174 -6.15 0.04 -4.54
CA ALA A 174 -5.42 -1.21 -4.68
C ALA A 174 -4.66 -1.29 -6.02
N THR A 175 -5.29 -0.88 -7.12
CA THR A 175 -4.68 -0.83 -8.46
C THR A 175 -3.56 0.21 -8.53
N SER A 176 -3.76 1.38 -7.93
CA SER A 176 -2.76 2.44 -7.84
C SER A 176 -1.51 1.96 -7.08
N TYR A 177 -1.71 1.32 -5.93
CA TYR A 177 -0.62 0.77 -5.14
C TYR A 177 0.12 -0.36 -5.89
N ALA A 178 -0.61 -1.22 -6.59
CA ALA A 178 -0.04 -2.25 -7.45
C ALA A 178 0.87 -1.65 -8.53
N THR A 179 0.43 -0.57 -9.17
CA THR A 179 1.21 0.17 -10.17
C THR A 179 2.49 0.73 -9.56
N TYR A 180 2.39 1.35 -8.39
CA TYR A 180 3.57 1.82 -7.64
C TYR A 180 4.55 0.67 -7.34
N LEU A 181 4.08 -0.45 -6.80
CA LEU A 181 4.93 -1.59 -6.46
C LEU A 181 5.70 -2.14 -7.66
N VAL A 182 5.08 -2.17 -8.82
CA VAL A 182 5.72 -2.63 -10.06
C VAL A 182 6.76 -1.60 -10.55
N LEU A 183 6.41 -0.31 -10.55
CA LEU A 183 7.27 0.75 -11.07
C LEU A 183 8.45 1.10 -10.16
N VAL A 184 8.33 0.86 -8.85
CA VAL A 184 9.40 1.16 -7.89
C VAL A 184 10.53 0.12 -7.90
N LYS A 185 10.27 -1.12 -8.34
CA LYS A 185 11.27 -2.21 -8.36
C LYS A 185 12.61 -1.80 -8.98
N PRO A 186 12.68 -1.18 -10.18
CA PRO A 186 13.96 -0.78 -10.78
C PRO A 186 14.66 0.36 -10.03
N LEU A 187 13.92 1.20 -9.27
CA LEU A 187 14.51 2.22 -8.42
C LEU A 187 15.13 1.57 -7.17
N MET A 188 14.44 0.63 -6.55
CA MET A 188 14.93 -0.11 -5.38
C MET A 188 16.19 -0.96 -5.67
N SER A 189 16.42 -1.36 -6.93
CA SER A 189 17.67 -2.04 -7.33
C SER A 189 18.85 -1.10 -7.53
N ARG A 190 18.61 0.22 -7.69
CA ARG A 190 19.66 1.23 -7.97
C ARG A 190 19.94 2.15 -6.81
N TYR A 191 18.93 2.41 -5.99
CA TYR A 191 18.95 3.36 -4.89
C TYR A 191 18.59 2.68 -3.59
N ASN A 192 19.09 3.23 -2.48
CA ASN A 192 18.67 2.76 -1.15
C ASN A 192 17.17 3.01 -0.94
N ALA A 193 16.50 2.11 -0.23
CA ALA A 193 15.07 2.22 0.06
C ALA A 193 14.69 3.54 0.73
N LEU A 194 15.49 4.04 1.68
CA LEU A 194 15.26 5.32 2.35
C LEU A 194 15.34 6.50 1.38
N PHE A 195 16.26 6.42 0.41
CA PHE A 195 16.35 7.43 -0.65
C PHE A 195 15.09 7.46 -1.50
N VAL A 196 14.62 6.28 -1.96
CA VAL A 196 13.41 6.19 -2.80
C VAL A 196 12.18 6.70 -2.04
N ILE A 197 11.95 6.22 -0.81
CA ILE A 197 10.77 6.59 0.00
C ILE A 197 10.73 8.11 0.28
N ARG A 198 11.88 8.73 0.48
CA ARG A 198 11.95 10.19 0.71
C ARG A 198 11.52 11.01 -0.50
N TRP A 199 11.77 10.51 -1.71
CA TRP A 199 11.42 11.19 -2.96
C TRP A 199 10.03 10.83 -3.49
N VAL A 200 9.44 9.77 -2.97
CA VAL A 200 8.06 9.34 -3.25
C VAL A 200 7.10 9.87 -2.21
#